data_3c535013050bb4447f82ce4c3528806e
#
_entry.id   3c535013050bb4447f82ce4c3528806e
#
_cell.length_a   1.000
_cell.length_b   1.000
_cell.length_c   1.000
_cell.angle_alpha   90.00
_cell.angle_beta   90.00
_cell.angle_gamma   90.00
#
_symmetry.space_group_name_H-M   'P 1'
#
loop_
_entity.id
_entity.type
_entity.pdbx_description
1 polymer ?
#
loop_
_entity_poly.entity_id
_entity_poly.type
_entity_poly.pdbx_seq_one_letter_code
_entity_poly.pdbx_strand_id
1 'polypeptide(L)'
;GIWASGNIYRGCSNSLGLFHWFETDTFSLDFSLITKSERMVKGTFAGNEWNQKDYESYMNKSIEKLQLLKRDSVKINPGDYRTYIAPAGVSDILDMFSWNCIGEASIRQGQSALIKLRENKKLSNCFSLEEDFSSGFVPRFNSMGEIAPEVLNIIDNGMLRNTLISSRTAKEYNLSSNFASDGEYLRSPKMNSGDLEESNILNQLGTGLYLSNLHYLNWSDNLGGRITGMTRYACFWVENGEFVAPIENMRFDDSIYNFFGENLEAVSQNLEYIPSVGSYEQRSIGGSMCPGILLDSFKLTL
;
A
#
# COMPACT_ATOMS: atom_id res chain seq x y z
N GLY A 1 0.48 18.90 11.40
CA GLY A 1 0.44 18.41 10.03
C GLY A 1 1.27 19.26 9.08
N ILE A 2 1.43 18.76 7.88
CA ILE A 2 2.14 19.44 6.79
C ILE A 2 1.20 19.54 5.60
N TRP A 3 1.02 20.75 5.09
CA TRP A 3 0.40 21.01 3.81
C TRP A 3 1.51 21.29 2.78
N ALA A 4 1.48 20.59 1.66
CA ALA A 4 2.37 20.82 0.55
C ALA A 4 1.59 20.81 -0.77
N SER A 5 1.79 21.80 -1.63
CA SER A 5 1.11 21.91 -2.92
C SER A 5 1.99 22.60 -3.95
N GLY A 6 1.68 22.39 -5.21
CA GLY A 6 2.28 23.11 -6.35
C GLY A 6 2.74 22.16 -7.46
N ASN A 7 3.20 22.80 -8.53
CA ASN A 7 3.66 22.12 -9.73
C ASN A 7 5.00 21.43 -9.51
N ILE A 8 5.09 20.22 -10.02
CA ILE A 8 6.32 19.43 -10.02
C ILE A 8 6.70 19.14 -11.46
N TYR A 9 7.94 19.45 -11.79
CA TYR A 9 8.50 19.24 -13.12
C TYR A 9 9.59 18.18 -13.07
N ARG A 10 9.60 17.29 -14.05
CA ARG A 10 10.67 16.31 -14.27
C ARG A 10 11.06 16.34 -15.73
N GLY A 11 12.34 16.50 -16.00
CA GLY A 11 12.89 16.46 -17.35
C GLY A 11 13.99 15.41 -17.46
N CYS A 12 14.09 14.75 -18.61
CA CYS A 12 15.19 13.87 -18.94
C CYS A 12 15.63 14.13 -20.37
N SER A 13 16.94 14.34 -20.56
CA SER A 13 17.53 14.52 -21.89
C SER A 13 18.93 13.93 -21.97
N ASN A 14 19.38 13.58 -23.16
CA ASN A 14 20.74 13.10 -23.41
C ASN A 14 21.32 13.59 -24.73
N SER A 15 22.59 13.34 -24.97
CA SER A 15 23.32 13.73 -26.20
C SER A 15 22.87 13.01 -27.47
N LEU A 16 22.05 11.96 -27.37
CA LEU A 16 21.48 11.21 -28.50
C LEU A 16 20.12 11.75 -28.95
N GLY A 17 19.68 12.90 -28.39
CA GLY A 17 18.44 13.56 -28.79
C GLY A 17 17.20 13.10 -28.02
N LEU A 18 17.34 12.29 -26.97
CA LEU A 18 16.23 11.98 -26.08
C LEU A 18 15.84 13.25 -25.31
N PHE A 19 14.55 13.52 -25.28
CA PHE A 19 13.96 14.60 -24.48
C PHE A 19 12.58 14.19 -24.00
N HIS A 20 12.42 14.12 -22.66
CA HIS A 20 11.14 13.88 -22.02
C HIS A 20 10.86 14.97 -20.99
N TRP A 21 9.60 15.31 -20.88
CA TRP A 21 9.08 16.29 -19.93
C TRP A 21 7.83 15.72 -19.26
N PHE A 22 7.74 15.91 -17.97
CA PHE A 22 6.57 15.57 -17.17
C PHE A 22 6.27 16.76 -16.25
N GLU A 23 4.99 17.06 -16.12
CA GLU A 23 4.47 18.10 -15.25
C GLU A 23 3.24 17.56 -14.55
N THR A 24 3.13 17.81 -13.25
CA THR A 24 1.93 17.53 -12.46
C THR A 24 1.76 18.59 -11.39
N ASP A 25 0.51 19.03 -11.18
CA ASP A 25 0.13 19.89 -10.05
C ASP A 25 -0.56 19.00 -9.01
N THR A 26 -0.03 18.96 -7.81
CA THR A 26 -0.52 18.10 -6.76
C THR A 26 -0.48 18.78 -5.41
N PHE A 27 -1.36 18.33 -4.52
CA PHE A 27 -1.33 18.70 -3.11
C PHE A 27 -1.28 17.46 -2.22
N SER A 28 -0.79 17.65 -1.01
CA SER A 28 -0.89 16.66 0.07
C SER A 28 -1.05 17.37 1.41
N LEU A 29 -1.98 16.88 2.22
CA LEU A 29 -2.15 17.23 3.62
C LEU A 29 -1.86 15.99 4.46
N ASP A 30 -0.67 15.93 5.04
CA ASP A 30 -0.30 14.90 6.02
C ASP A 30 -0.53 15.45 7.42
N PHE A 31 -1.35 14.76 8.23
CA PHE A 31 -1.72 15.26 9.55
C PHE A 31 -1.90 14.15 10.59
N SER A 32 -1.86 14.56 11.85
CA SER A 32 -2.21 13.70 12.98
C SER A 32 -3.16 14.45 13.92
N LEU A 33 -4.28 13.82 14.26
CA LEU A 33 -5.18 14.28 15.31
C LEU A 33 -4.84 13.50 16.60
N ILE A 34 -4.56 14.24 17.68
CA ILE A 34 -3.99 13.65 18.90
C ILE A 34 -4.95 13.86 20.08
N THR A 35 -5.22 12.80 20.83
CA THR A 35 -5.94 12.86 22.10
C THR A 35 -5.03 13.38 23.24
N LYS A 36 -5.61 13.78 24.39
CA LYS A 36 -4.83 14.12 25.58
C LYS A 36 -4.00 12.95 26.13
N SER A 37 -4.39 11.71 25.83
CA SER A 37 -3.66 10.49 26.19
C SER A 37 -2.64 10.06 25.14
N GLU A 38 -2.25 10.96 24.22
CA GLU A 38 -1.23 10.76 23.19
C GLU A 38 -1.58 9.68 22.12
N ARG A 39 -2.83 9.22 22.10
CA ARG A 39 -3.32 8.38 21.00
C ARG A 39 -3.66 9.25 19.79
N MET A 40 -3.41 8.76 18.58
CA MET A 40 -3.56 9.58 17.39
C MET A 40 -4.23 8.86 16.23
N VAL A 41 -4.92 9.64 15.44
CA VAL A 41 -5.35 9.29 14.08
C VAL A 41 -4.33 9.91 13.13
N LYS A 42 -3.72 9.12 12.29
CA LYS A 42 -2.94 9.61 11.16
C LYS A 42 -3.83 9.68 9.93
N GLY A 43 -3.72 10.75 9.18
CA GLY A 43 -4.43 10.92 7.92
C GLY A 43 -3.54 11.58 6.88
N THR A 44 -3.76 11.21 5.62
CA THR A 44 -3.17 11.86 4.45
C THR A 44 -4.27 12.10 3.43
N PHE A 45 -4.52 13.35 3.08
CA PHE A 45 -5.46 13.73 2.04
C PHE A 45 -4.69 14.41 0.91
N ALA A 46 -4.78 13.86 -0.31
CA ALA A 46 -3.95 14.29 -1.43
C ALA A 46 -4.65 14.07 -2.77
N GLY A 47 -4.15 14.75 -3.78
CA GLY A 47 -4.65 14.63 -5.14
C GLY A 47 -4.04 15.67 -6.06
N ASN A 48 -4.57 15.75 -7.26
CA ASN A 48 -4.28 16.78 -8.26
C ASN A 48 -5.43 17.80 -8.41
N GLU A 49 -6.57 17.52 -7.81
CA GLU A 49 -7.74 18.37 -7.83
C GLU A 49 -8.37 18.42 -6.44
N TRP A 50 -8.60 19.63 -5.91
CA TRP A 50 -9.22 19.82 -4.60
C TRP A 50 -10.73 19.65 -4.67
N ASN A 51 -11.25 18.74 -3.86
CA ASN A 51 -12.69 18.59 -3.63
C ASN A 51 -13.02 18.85 -2.15
N GLN A 52 -13.74 19.92 -1.88
CA GLN A 52 -14.08 20.32 -0.51
C GLN A 52 -14.96 19.29 0.20
N LYS A 53 -15.89 18.66 -0.51
CA LYS A 53 -16.79 17.66 0.08
C LYS A 53 -16.04 16.39 0.50
N ASP A 54 -15.09 15.94 -0.34
CA ASP A 54 -14.28 14.76 -0.05
C ASP A 54 -13.36 15.04 1.14
N TYR A 55 -12.75 16.25 1.19
CA TYR A 55 -11.96 16.69 2.34
C TYR A 55 -12.79 16.70 3.63
N GLU A 56 -13.99 17.30 3.61
CA GLU A 56 -14.87 17.35 4.78
C GLU A 56 -15.29 15.95 5.23
N SER A 57 -15.64 15.07 4.30
CA SER A 57 -15.96 13.67 4.58
C SER A 57 -14.77 12.95 5.23
N TYR A 58 -13.57 13.11 4.67
CA TYR A 58 -12.34 12.53 5.19
C TYR A 58 -12.01 13.01 6.61
N MET A 59 -12.14 14.33 6.84
CA MET A 59 -11.90 14.94 8.17
C MET A 59 -12.94 14.47 9.19
N ASN A 60 -14.21 14.37 8.82
CA ASN A 60 -15.26 13.89 9.72
C ASN A 60 -15.01 12.45 10.15
N LYS A 61 -14.68 11.55 9.21
CA LYS A 61 -14.27 10.16 9.54
C LYS A 61 -13.06 10.12 10.48
N SER A 62 -12.09 11.01 10.26
CA SER A 62 -10.89 11.12 11.12
C SER A 62 -11.23 11.60 12.53
N ILE A 63 -12.16 12.57 12.64
CA ILE A 63 -12.65 13.08 13.93
C ILE A 63 -13.47 12.01 14.67
N GLU A 64 -14.31 11.25 13.99
CA GLU A 64 -15.04 10.11 14.57
C GLU A 64 -14.09 9.08 15.15
N LYS A 65 -13.06 8.68 14.41
CA LYS A 65 -11.99 7.79 14.92
C LYS A 65 -11.29 8.38 16.13
N LEU A 66 -11.01 9.70 16.14
CA LEU A 66 -10.42 10.38 17.29
C LEU A 66 -11.32 10.32 18.54
N GLN A 67 -12.64 10.43 18.38
CA GLN A 67 -13.57 10.29 19.52
C GLN A 67 -13.53 8.85 20.07
N LEU A 68 -13.47 7.84 19.19
CA LEU A 68 -13.32 6.45 19.62
C LEU A 68 -12.02 6.21 20.39
N LEU A 69 -10.92 6.85 19.99
CA LEU A 69 -9.62 6.76 20.67
C LEU A 69 -9.61 7.35 22.09
N LYS A 70 -10.64 8.09 22.51
CA LYS A 70 -10.78 8.57 23.89
C LYS A 70 -11.28 7.49 24.85
N ARG A 71 -11.85 6.39 24.35
CA ARG A 71 -12.25 5.25 25.16
C ARG A 71 -11.01 4.57 25.76
N ASP A 72 -11.19 3.82 26.82
CA ASP A 72 -10.12 2.99 27.37
C ASP A 72 -9.70 1.92 26.35
N SER A 73 -8.38 1.68 26.25
CA SER A 73 -7.88 0.65 25.35
C SER A 73 -8.07 -0.74 25.92
N VAL A 74 -8.24 -1.70 25.01
CA VAL A 74 -8.21 -3.12 25.36
C VAL A 74 -6.86 -3.71 24.96
N LYS A 75 -6.36 -4.58 25.82
CA LYS A 75 -5.19 -5.40 25.51
C LYS A 75 -5.66 -6.65 24.79
N ILE A 76 -5.14 -6.84 23.60
CA ILE A 76 -5.38 -8.07 22.81
C ILE A 76 -4.26 -9.05 23.10
N ASN A 77 -4.57 -10.32 23.28
CA ASN A 77 -3.56 -11.36 23.43
C ASN A 77 -2.94 -11.73 22.08
N PRO A 78 -1.70 -12.26 22.03
CA PRO A 78 -1.19 -12.89 20.82
C PRO A 78 -2.14 -13.98 20.33
N GLY A 79 -2.29 -14.07 19.01
CA GLY A 79 -3.24 -15.02 18.39
C GLY A 79 -3.62 -14.60 16.97
N ASP A 80 -4.54 -15.36 16.42
CA ASP A 80 -5.06 -15.15 15.07
C ASP A 80 -6.45 -14.50 15.16
N TYR A 81 -6.64 -13.42 14.41
CA TYR A 81 -7.85 -12.61 14.48
C TYR A 81 -8.38 -12.26 13.09
N ARG A 82 -9.69 -12.41 12.91
CA ARG A 82 -10.37 -11.83 11.77
C ARG A 82 -10.10 -10.33 11.73
N THR A 83 -9.69 -9.78 10.59
CA THR A 83 -9.13 -8.43 10.55
C THR A 83 -9.51 -7.71 9.26
N TYR A 84 -9.97 -6.47 9.40
CA TYR A 84 -10.01 -5.53 8.29
C TYR A 84 -8.81 -4.59 8.36
N ILE A 85 -8.05 -4.51 7.27
CA ILE A 85 -6.95 -3.56 7.11
C ILE A 85 -7.41 -2.45 6.16
N ALA A 86 -7.40 -1.21 6.62
CA ALA A 86 -7.78 -0.04 5.83
C ALA A 86 -6.75 0.26 4.72
N PRO A 87 -7.10 1.06 3.70
CA PRO A 87 -6.23 1.34 2.56
C PRO A 87 -4.81 1.78 2.90
N ALA A 88 -4.64 2.63 3.92
CA ALA A 88 -3.30 3.06 4.34
C ALA A 88 -2.44 1.90 4.88
N GLY A 89 -3.03 0.96 5.64
CA GLY A 89 -2.32 -0.24 6.08
C GLY A 89 -2.02 -1.22 4.94
N VAL A 90 -2.90 -1.30 3.94
CA VAL A 90 -2.64 -2.07 2.70
C VAL A 90 -1.48 -1.46 1.92
N SER A 91 -1.43 -0.13 1.79
CA SER A 91 -0.31 0.57 1.16
C SER A 91 1.02 0.24 1.84
N ASP A 92 1.06 0.22 3.19
CA ASP A 92 2.26 -0.15 3.95
C ASP A 92 2.74 -1.57 3.58
N ILE A 93 1.83 -2.52 3.36
CA ILE A 93 2.18 -3.89 2.92
C ILE A 93 2.63 -3.90 1.46
N LEU A 94 1.98 -3.15 0.57
CA LEU A 94 2.36 -3.07 -0.85
C LEU A 94 3.75 -2.45 -1.04
N ASP A 95 4.14 -1.52 -0.19
CA ASP A 95 5.48 -0.94 -0.23
C ASP A 95 6.58 -2.00 -0.02
N MET A 96 6.29 -3.08 0.71
CA MET A 96 7.21 -4.19 0.88
C MET A 96 7.52 -4.93 -0.44
N PHE A 97 6.60 -4.88 -1.44
CA PHE A 97 6.86 -5.46 -2.76
C PHE A 97 8.02 -4.76 -3.48
N SER A 98 8.28 -3.49 -3.17
CA SER A 98 9.42 -2.74 -3.71
C SER A 98 10.77 -3.14 -3.09
N TRP A 99 10.77 -3.89 -1.97
CA TRP A 99 11.98 -4.30 -1.27
C TRP A 99 12.37 -5.74 -1.61
N ASN A 100 13.19 -5.92 -2.65
CA ASN A 100 13.68 -7.23 -3.11
C ASN A 100 12.56 -8.26 -3.34
N CYS A 101 11.38 -7.82 -3.80
CA CYS A 101 10.25 -8.70 -3.99
C CYS A 101 9.83 -8.77 -5.47
N ILE A 102 9.43 -7.62 -6.05
CA ILE A 102 8.81 -7.55 -7.37
C ILE A 102 9.80 -7.52 -8.55
N GLY A 103 11.06 -7.17 -8.28
CA GLY A 103 12.12 -7.03 -9.30
C GLY A 103 12.56 -8.37 -9.86
N GLU A 104 12.72 -8.45 -11.18
CA GLU A 104 13.19 -9.65 -11.86
C GLU A 104 14.60 -10.05 -11.41
N ALA A 105 15.49 -9.07 -11.17
CA ALA A 105 16.82 -9.33 -10.66
C ALA A 105 16.78 -10.11 -9.33
N SER A 106 15.95 -9.66 -8.38
CA SER A 106 15.79 -10.33 -7.08
C SER A 106 15.26 -11.76 -7.23
N ILE A 107 14.32 -11.99 -8.15
CA ILE A 107 13.79 -13.32 -8.42
C ILE A 107 14.86 -14.23 -9.03
N ARG A 108 15.65 -13.75 -10.01
CA ARG A 108 16.73 -14.52 -10.64
C ARG A 108 17.85 -14.85 -9.68
N GLN A 109 18.13 -13.98 -8.72
CA GLN A 109 19.12 -14.18 -7.69
C GLN A 109 18.64 -15.06 -6.53
N GLY A 110 17.38 -15.52 -6.57
CA GLY A 110 16.82 -16.36 -5.50
C GLY A 110 16.56 -15.61 -4.20
N GLN A 111 16.33 -14.29 -4.26
CA GLN A 111 16.14 -13.41 -3.08
C GLN A 111 14.72 -12.85 -2.93
N SER A 112 13.82 -13.15 -3.85
CA SER A 112 12.47 -12.57 -3.86
C SER A 112 11.46 -13.40 -3.08
N ALA A 113 10.59 -12.73 -2.34
CA ALA A 113 9.40 -13.32 -1.74
C ALA A 113 8.44 -13.94 -2.79
N LEU A 114 8.49 -13.49 -4.07
CA LEU A 114 7.58 -13.98 -5.12
C LEU A 114 8.07 -15.23 -5.87
N ILE A 115 9.20 -15.82 -5.49
CA ILE A 115 9.71 -17.03 -6.14
C ILE A 115 8.66 -18.15 -6.19
N LYS A 116 7.92 -18.34 -5.12
CA LYS A 116 6.87 -19.37 -5.04
C LYS A 116 5.73 -19.14 -6.04
N LEU A 117 5.42 -17.88 -6.41
CA LEU A 117 4.42 -17.59 -7.44
C LEU A 117 4.92 -18.02 -8.84
N ARG A 118 6.23 -17.93 -9.07
CA ARG A 118 6.84 -18.44 -10.30
C ARG A 118 6.83 -19.96 -10.36
N GLU A 119 6.82 -20.63 -9.22
CA GLU A 119 6.69 -22.09 -9.04
C GLU A 119 5.24 -22.57 -8.96
N ASN A 120 4.29 -21.79 -9.46
CA ASN A 120 2.86 -22.06 -9.52
C ASN A 120 2.08 -21.98 -8.18
N LYS A 121 2.65 -21.44 -7.10
CA LYS A 121 1.83 -21.01 -5.96
C LYS A 121 0.97 -19.82 -6.43
N LYS A 122 -0.28 -19.77 -6.00
CA LYS A 122 -1.20 -18.69 -6.31
C LYS A 122 -1.55 -17.91 -5.06
N LEU A 123 -1.86 -16.63 -5.24
CA LEU A 123 -2.55 -15.81 -4.27
C LEU A 123 -4.08 -15.93 -4.47
N SER A 124 -4.86 -15.20 -3.71
CA SER A 124 -6.31 -15.14 -3.86
C SER A 124 -6.71 -14.59 -5.23
N ASN A 125 -7.76 -15.12 -5.82
CA ASN A 125 -8.35 -14.57 -7.05
C ASN A 125 -8.88 -13.14 -6.85
N CYS A 126 -9.07 -12.70 -5.60
CA CYS A 126 -9.45 -11.32 -5.27
C CYS A 126 -8.28 -10.34 -5.31
N PHE A 127 -7.02 -10.83 -5.46
CA PHE A 127 -5.84 -9.98 -5.48
C PHE A 127 -5.31 -9.77 -6.89
N SER A 128 -5.31 -8.51 -7.32
CA SER A 128 -4.64 -8.05 -8.54
C SER A 128 -3.85 -6.79 -8.25
N LEU A 129 -2.64 -6.70 -8.79
CA LEU A 129 -1.70 -5.59 -8.62
C LEU A 129 -1.14 -5.19 -9.97
N GLU A 130 -1.15 -3.90 -10.26
CA GLU A 130 -0.58 -3.32 -11.46
C GLU A 130 0.30 -2.09 -11.15
N GLU A 131 1.23 -1.78 -12.04
CA GLU A 131 1.81 -0.44 -12.18
C GLU A 131 0.90 0.34 -13.12
N ASP A 132 0.22 1.38 -12.62
CA ASP A 132 -0.72 2.19 -13.41
C ASP A 132 -0.30 3.66 -13.38
N PHE A 133 0.23 4.14 -14.49
CA PHE A 133 0.66 5.53 -14.67
C PHE A 133 -0.45 6.43 -15.20
N SER A 134 -1.65 5.92 -15.45
CA SER A 134 -2.76 6.69 -16.07
C SER A 134 -3.23 7.85 -15.17
N SER A 135 -3.03 7.75 -13.86
CA SER A 135 -3.34 8.82 -12.90
C SER A 135 -2.50 10.09 -13.07
N GLY A 136 -1.34 10.01 -13.74
CA GLY A 136 -0.47 11.16 -13.98
C GLY A 136 0.26 11.72 -12.75
N PHE A 137 0.34 10.97 -11.65
CA PHE A 137 1.05 11.42 -10.45
C PHE A 137 2.57 11.26 -10.54
N VAL A 138 3.07 10.40 -11.43
CA VAL A 138 4.49 10.15 -11.64
C VAL A 138 4.80 10.01 -13.14
N PRO A 139 6.04 10.37 -13.57
CA PRO A 139 6.44 10.19 -14.96
C PRO A 139 6.54 8.71 -15.34
N ARG A 140 6.14 8.37 -16.56
CA ARG A 140 6.34 7.01 -17.10
C ARG A 140 7.81 6.72 -17.44
N PHE A 141 8.61 7.75 -17.71
CA PHE A 141 10.03 7.56 -17.99
C PHE A 141 10.83 7.39 -16.69
N ASN A 142 11.84 6.54 -16.73
CA ASN A 142 12.78 6.34 -15.64
C ASN A 142 13.98 7.31 -15.74
N SER A 143 14.99 7.15 -14.88
CA SER A 143 16.20 7.99 -14.86
C SER A 143 17.05 7.92 -16.13
N MET A 144 16.90 6.85 -16.91
CA MET A 144 17.55 6.67 -18.21
C MET A 144 16.74 7.24 -19.38
N GLY A 145 15.53 7.74 -19.12
CA GLY A 145 14.60 8.24 -20.15
C GLY A 145 13.86 7.13 -20.88
N GLU A 146 13.85 5.92 -20.37
CA GLU A 146 13.08 4.82 -20.94
C GLU A 146 11.63 4.89 -20.47
N ILE A 147 10.67 4.69 -21.37
CA ILE A 147 9.24 4.88 -21.12
C ILE A 147 8.60 3.52 -20.81
N ALA A 148 8.13 3.34 -19.59
CA ALA A 148 7.36 2.17 -19.19
C ALA A 148 5.99 2.11 -19.89
N PRO A 149 5.36 0.92 -20.03
CA PRO A 149 3.97 0.81 -20.42
C PRO A 149 3.07 1.70 -19.54
N GLU A 150 1.95 2.18 -20.06
CA GLU A 150 1.01 2.97 -19.27
C GLU A 150 0.42 2.17 -18.11
N VAL A 151 0.10 0.91 -18.38
CA VAL A 151 -0.32 -0.08 -17.38
C VAL A 151 0.49 -1.36 -17.58
N LEU A 152 1.03 -1.90 -16.50
CA LEU A 152 1.70 -3.19 -16.46
C LEU A 152 1.02 -4.06 -15.41
N ASN A 153 0.29 -5.09 -15.85
CA ASN A 153 -0.29 -6.08 -14.93
C ASN A 153 0.82 -6.92 -14.32
N ILE A 154 0.99 -6.85 -13.02
CA ILE A 154 2.01 -7.59 -12.27
C ILE A 154 1.42 -8.88 -11.72
N ILE A 155 0.33 -8.79 -11.00
CA ILE A 155 -0.45 -9.93 -10.51
C ILE A 155 -1.89 -9.75 -11.00
N ASP A 156 -2.43 -10.79 -11.60
CA ASP A 156 -3.79 -10.80 -12.13
C ASP A 156 -4.53 -12.02 -11.58
N ASN A 157 -5.59 -11.77 -10.79
CA ASN A 157 -6.38 -12.81 -10.13
C ASN A 157 -5.48 -13.83 -9.39
N GLY A 158 -4.55 -13.32 -8.58
CA GLY A 158 -3.61 -14.10 -7.78
C GLY A 158 -2.46 -14.75 -8.55
N MET A 159 -2.37 -14.57 -9.86
CA MET A 159 -1.33 -15.16 -10.71
C MET A 159 -0.29 -14.11 -11.11
N LEU A 160 0.99 -14.39 -10.90
CA LEU A 160 2.09 -13.55 -11.37
C LEU A 160 2.12 -13.54 -12.91
N ARG A 161 1.97 -12.35 -13.49
CA ARG A 161 1.99 -12.12 -14.96
C ARG A 161 3.31 -11.50 -15.40
N ASN A 162 3.74 -10.47 -14.69
CA ASN A 162 4.97 -9.76 -14.98
C ASN A 162 5.74 -9.46 -13.69
N THR A 163 7.03 -9.20 -13.85
CA THR A 163 7.90 -8.63 -12.84
C THR A 163 8.43 -7.30 -13.36
N LEU A 164 9.01 -6.48 -12.51
CA LEU A 164 9.70 -5.28 -12.95
C LEU A 164 11.05 -5.64 -13.54
N ILE A 165 11.28 -5.29 -14.81
CA ILE A 165 12.49 -5.63 -15.57
C ILE A 165 13.14 -4.36 -16.08
N SER A 166 14.23 -3.95 -15.46
CA SER A 166 15.07 -2.84 -15.93
C SER A 166 15.84 -3.24 -17.19
N SER A 167 16.31 -2.27 -17.97
CA SER A 167 17.16 -2.54 -19.13
C SER A 167 18.48 -3.23 -18.75
N ARG A 168 18.98 -2.97 -17.55
CA ARG A 168 20.14 -3.67 -17.01
C ARG A 168 19.87 -5.16 -16.82
N THR A 169 18.82 -5.49 -16.10
CA THR A 169 18.40 -6.89 -15.85
C THR A 169 18.03 -7.61 -17.14
N ALA A 170 17.34 -6.92 -18.04
CA ALA A 170 17.02 -7.48 -19.36
C ALA A 170 18.28 -7.90 -20.11
N LYS A 171 19.32 -7.06 -20.12
CA LYS A 171 20.60 -7.36 -20.76
C LYS A 171 21.33 -8.50 -20.05
N GLU A 172 21.35 -8.49 -18.71
CA GLU A 172 22.05 -9.50 -17.90
C GLU A 172 21.48 -10.90 -18.09
N TYR A 173 20.15 -11.02 -18.15
CA TYR A 173 19.46 -12.32 -18.22
C TYR A 173 18.86 -12.63 -19.61
N ASN A 174 19.18 -11.82 -20.64
CA ASN A 174 18.65 -11.96 -22.00
C ASN A 174 17.12 -11.99 -22.04
N LEU A 175 16.51 -10.98 -21.46
CA LEU A 175 15.05 -10.78 -21.37
C LEU A 175 14.62 -9.50 -22.12
N SER A 176 13.32 -9.33 -22.30
CA SER A 176 12.75 -8.06 -22.73
C SER A 176 12.49 -7.17 -21.51
N SER A 177 13.02 -5.94 -21.55
CA SER A 177 12.71 -4.93 -20.53
C SER A 177 11.27 -4.45 -20.64
N ASN A 178 10.65 -4.14 -19.50
CA ASN A 178 9.44 -3.32 -19.44
C ASN A 178 9.73 -1.90 -18.94
N PHE A 179 11.02 -1.52 -18.99
CA PHE A 179 11.51 -0.18 -18.67
C PHE A 179 11.20 0.26 -17.23
N ALA A 180 11.25 -0.71 -16.32
CA ALA A 180 11.23 -0.42 -14.90
C ALA A 180 12.40 0.49 -14.49
N SER A 181 12.34 1.08 -13.31
CA SER A 181 13.47 1.79 -12.72
C SER A 181 14.67 0.86 -12.54
N ASP A 182 15.89 1.40 -12.41
CA ASP A 182 17.10 0.61 -12.18
C ASP A 182 17.03 -0.26 -10.91
N GLY A 183 16.31 0.19 -9.90
CA GLY A 183 16.08 -0.56 -8.66
C GLY A 183 14.90 -1.52 -8.70
N GLU A 184 14.16 -1.58 -9.81
CA GLU A 184 13.00 -2.47 -10.02
C GLU A 184 11.96 -2.40 -8.88
N TYR A 185 11.64 -1.17 -8.45
CA TYR A 185 10.61 -0.88 -7.44
C TYR A 185 9.35 -0.29 -8.09
N LEU A 186 8.23 -0.45 -7.41
CA LEU A 186 6.93 0.12 -7.81
C LEU A 186 6.97 1.65 -7.75
N ARG A 187 6.49 2.31 -8.78
CA ARG A 187 6.42 3.78 -8.89
C ARG A 187 4.99 4.31 -8.83
N SER A 188 4.04 3.52 -9.30
CA SER A 188 2.62 3.85 -9.33
C SER A 188 1.76 2.60 -9.08
N PRO A 189 1.94 1.92 -7.93
CA PRO A 189 1.21 0.71 -7.63
C PRO A 189 -0.29 0.98 -7.47
N LYS A 190 -1.08 0.11 -8.06
CA LYS A 190 -2.53 0.08 -7.91
C LYS A 190 -3.00 -1.34 -7.66
N MET A 191 -3.61 -1.55 -6.51
CA MET A 191 -4.36 -2.76 -6.22
C MET A 191 -5.80 -2.59 -6.69
N ASN A 192 -6.34 -3.58 -7.40
CA ASN A 192 -7.71 -3.49 -7.90
C ASN A 192 -8.72 -3.58 -6.75
N SER A 193 -9.84 -2.84 -6.90
CA SER A 193 -10.96 -2.91 -5.97
C SER A 193 -11.73 -4.24 -6.12
N GLY A 194 -12.45 -4.60 -5.05
CA GLY A 194 -13.40 -5.70 -5.03
C GLY A 194 -14.83 -5.23 -4.83
N ASP A 195 -15.65 -6.06 -4.20
CA ASP A 195 -17.09 -5.85 -4.08
C ASP A 195 -17.55 -5.47 -2.66
N LEU A 196 -16.62 -5.39 -1.67
CA LEU A 196 -16.98 -5.07 -0.30
C LEU A 196 -17.31 -3.57 -0.17
N GLU A 197 -18.59 -3.26 0.00
CA GLU A 197 -19.06 -1.90 0.20
C GLU A 197 -18.56 -1.31 1.51
N GLU A 198 -18.19 -0.01 1.51
CA GLU A 198 -17.69 0.69 2.69
C GLU A 198 -18.68 0.64 3.87
N SER A 199 -19.97 0.82 3.59
CA SER A 199 -21.06 0.75 4.58
C SER A 199 -21.19 -0.62 5.25
N ASN A 200 -20.67 -1.68 4.64
CA ASN A 200 -20.81 -3.06 5.08
C ASN A 200 -19.55 -3.64 5.72
N ILE A 201 -18.44 -2.89 5.73
CA ILE A 201 -17.14 -3.37 6.25
C ILE A 201 -17.25 -3.91 7.68
N LEU A 202 -17.82 -3.14 8.60
CA LEU A 202 -17.92 -3.55 10.01
C LEU A 202 -18.86 -4.75 10.21
N ASN A 203 -19.96 -4.80 9.46
CA ASN A 203 -20.87 -5.94 9.49
C ASN A 203 -20.18 -7.22 8.98
N GLN A 204 -19.44 -7.11 7.88
CA GLN A 204 -18.68 -8.25 7.32
C GLN A 204 -17.51 -8.66 8.23
N LEU A 205 -16.85 -7.72 8.89
CA LEU A 205 -15.83 -8.02 9.89
C LEU A 205 -16.45 -8.77 11.08
N GLY A 206 -17.65 -8.40 11.51
CA GLY A 206 -18.33 -9.01 12.65
C GLY A 206 -17.60 -8.75 13.95
N THR A 207 -16.79 -9.70 14.41
CA THR A 207 -15.92 -9.54 15.60
C THR A 207 -14.47 -9.77 15.21
N GLY A 208 -13.59 -8.81 15.52
CA GLY A 208 -12.19 -8.84 15.13
C GLY A 208 -11.48 -7.50 15.21
N LEU A 209 -10.48 -7.31 14.38
CA LEU A 209 -9.62 -6.13 14.39
C LEU A 209 -9.94 -5.22 13.20
N TYR A 210 -10.02 -3.92 13.47
CA TYR A 210 -9.94 -2.88 12.45
C TYR A 210 -8.59 -2.18 12.57
N LEU A 211 -7.74 -2.30 11.55
CA LEU A 211 -6.39 -1.72 11.53
C LEU A 211 -6.33 -0.57 10.50
N SER A 212 -6.13 0.66 10.99
CA SER A 212 -6.03 1.82 10.07
C SER A 212 -4.69 1.92 9.38
N ASN A 213 -3.61 1.64 10.09
CA ASN A 213 -2.23 1.74 9.62
C ASN A 213 -1.38 0.64 10.23
N LEU A 214 -0.33 0.30 9.54
CA LEU A 214 0.76 -0.53 10.04
C LEU A 214 2.03 0.32 10.20
N HIS A 215 3.05 -0.21 10.85
CA HIS A 215 4.25 0.57 11.13
C HIS A 215 5.48 -0.31 11.33
N TYR A 216 6.66 0.21 10.96
CA TYR A 216 7.93 -0.52 11.06
C TYR A 216 7.91 -1.90 10.39
N LEU A 217 7.35 -1.96 9.17
CA LEU A 217 7.34 -3.20 8.42
C LEU A 217 8.77 -3.55 7.97
N ASN A 218 9.08 -4.84 8.06
CA ASN A 218 10.33 -5.40 7.56
C ASN A 218 10.13 -6.88 7.21
N TRP A 219 10.99 -7.42 6.37
CA TRP A 219 11.03 -8.85 6.13
C TRP A 219 11.58 -9.57 7.38
N SER A 220 10.79 -10.42 8.02
CA SER A 220 11.27 -11.38 9.02
C SER A 220 11.83 -12.64 8.35
N ASP A 221 11.26 -13.02 7.20
CA ASP A 221 11.75 -14.05 6.29
C ASP A 221 11.37 -13.66 4.85
N ASN A 222 12.33 -13.11 4.11
CA ASN A 222 12.07 -12.64 2.75
C ASN A 222 11.66 -13.78 1.81
N LEU A 223 12.35 -14.91 1.83
CA LEU A 223 12.04 -16.05 0.95
C LEU A 223 10.72 -16.72 1.33
N GLY A 224 10.38 -16.74 2.62
CA GLY A 224 9.08 -17.17 3.11
C GLY A 224 7.96 -16.18 2.80
N GLY A 225 8.30 -14.95 2.38
CA GLY A 225 7.36 -13.86 2.18
C GLY A 225 6.79 -13.32 3.50
N ARG A 226 7.50 -13.47 4.62
CA ARG A 226 7.02 -13.08 5.95
C ARG A 226 7.43 -11.64 6.29
N ILE A 227 6.43 -10.88 6.70
CA ILE A 227 6.54 -9.48 7.10
C ILE A 227 6.25 -9.39 8.60
N THR A 228 7.13 -8.74 9.33
CA THR A 228 6.88 -8.30 10.72
C THR A 228 6.63 -6.80 10.75
N GLY A 229 5.84 -6.36 11.71
CA GLY A 229 5.55 -4.95 11.94
C GLY A 229 4.72 -4.76 13.21
N MET A 230 4.11 -3.58 13.31
CA MET A 230 3.25 -3.20 14.44
C MET A 230 1.94 -2.61 13.94
N THR A 231 0.86 -2.83 14.67
CA THR A 231 -0.36 -2.02 14.54
C THR A 231 -0.07 -0.60 15.04
N ARG A 232 -0.66 0.40 14.41
CA ARG A 232 -0.40 1.79 14.78
C ARG A 232 -1.60 2.69 14.54
N TYR A 233 -1.68 3.75 15.30
CA TYR A 233 -2.69 4.81 15.20
C TYR A 233 -4.10 4.32 15.55
N ALA A 234 -5.11 4.61 14.72
CA ALA A 234 -6.51 4.31 14.97
C ALA A 234 -6.84 2.84 14.67
N CYS A 235 -6.36 1.94 15.53
CA CYS A 235 -6.67 0.51 15.48
C CYS A 235 -7.65 0.15 16.60
N PHE A 236 -8.66 -0.67 16.28
CA PHE A 236 -9.79 -0.93 17.16
C PHE A 236 -10.13 -2.40 17.24
N TRP A 237 -10.66 -2.79 18.40
CA TRP A 237 -11.44 -4.00 18.58
C TRP A 237 -12.88 -3.74 18.17
N VAL A 238 -13.43 -4.62 17.36
CA VAL A 238 -14.81 -4.61 16.86
C VAL A 238 -15.53 -5.83 17.39
N GLU A 239 -16.77 -5.66 17.87
CA GLU A 239 -17.67 -6.75 18.26
C GLU A 239 -19.03 -6.55 17.59
N ASN A 240 -19.55 -7.59 16.97
CA ASN A 240 -20.85 -7.60 16.30
C ASN A 240 -21.04 -6.42 15.32
N GLY A 241 -19.98 -6.04 14.60
CA GLY A 241 -20.01 -4.95 13.64
C GLY A 241 -19.93 -3.54 14.24
N GLU A 242 -19.58 -3.40 15.52
CA GLU A 242 -19.46 -2.10 16.19
C GLU A 242 -18.07 -1.89 16.79
N PHE A 243 -17.55 -0.67 16.71
CA PHE A 243 -16.32 -0.28 17.37
C PHE A 243 -16.49 -0.27 18.88
N VAL A 244 -15.79 -1.15 19.60
CA VAL A 244 -15.85 -1.27 21.05
C VAL A 244 -14.81 -0.38 21.71
N ALA A 245 -13.53 -0.59 21.39
CA ALA A 245 -12.42 0.10 22.04
C ALA A 245 -11.18 0.17 21.13
N PRO A 246 -10.30 1.17 21.34
CA PRO A 246 -8.99 1.13 20.73
C PRO A 246 -8.16 -0.02 21.31
N ILE A 247 -7.29 -0.61 20.49
CA ILE A 247 -6.34 -1.63 20.96
C ILE A 247 -5.00 -0.98 21.33
N GLU A 248 -4.25 -1.63 22.21
CA GLU A 248 -2.83 -1.31 22.40
C GLU A 248 -2.04 -1.70 21.15
N ASN A 249 -0.86 -1.05 20.94
CA ASN A 249 -0.01 -1.42 19.82
C ASN A 249 0.50 -2.85 19.99
N MET A 250 0.32 -3.64 18.95
CA MET A 250 0.68 -5.06 18.91
C MET A 250 1.65 -5.34 17.77
N ARG A 251 2.58 -6.25 18.00
CA ARG A 251 3.41 -6.79 16.90
C ARG A 251 2.65 -7.85 16.13
N PHE A 252 2.92 -7.91 14.84
CA PHE A 252 2.48 -8.99 13.98
C PHE A 252 3.68 -9.61 13.23
N ASP A 253 3.54 -10.83 12.82
CA ASP A 253 4.46 -11.52 11.92
C ASP A 253 3.66 -12.51 11.09
N ASP A 254 3.41 -12.15 9.84
CA ASP A 254 2.60 -12.93 8.92
C ASP A 254 3.13 -12.82 7.49
N SER A 255 2.59 -13.56 6.55
CA SER A 255 3.14 -13.63 5.20
C SER A 255 2.23 -12.98 4.17
N ILE A 256 2.83 -12.46 3.07
CA ILE A 256 2.08 -11.97 1.90
C ILE A 256 1.20 -13.08 1.29
N TYR A 257 1.57 -14.36 1.50
CA TYR A 257 0.79 -15.51 1.04
C TYR A 257 -0.48 -15.72 1.87
N ASN A 258 -0.50 -15.22 3.12
CA ASN A 258 -1.71 -15.17 3.93
C ASN A 258 -2.50 -13.90 3.64
N PHE A 259 -1.85 -12.72 3.66
CA PHE A 259 -2.53 -11.44 3.42
C PHE A 259 -3.24 -11.35 2.08
N PHE A 260 -2.56 -11.78 1.02
CA PHE A 260 -3.10 -11.73 -0.35
C PHE A 260 -3.44 -13.11 -0.93
N GLY A 261 -3.36 -14.16 -0.12
CA GLY A 261 -3.64 -15.54 -0.50
C GLY A 261 -4.77 -16.16 0.30
N GLU A 262 -4.42 -17.11 1.17
CA GLU A 262 -5.39 -17.99 1.80
C GLU A 262 -6.38 -17.28 2.73
N ASN A 263 -5.95 -16.19 3.38
CA ASN A 263 -6.78 -15.46 4.34
C ASN A 263 -7.52 -14.27 3.73
N LEU A 264 -7.28 -13.92 2.45
CA LEU A 264 -7.98 -12.81 1.81
C LEU A 264 -9.41 -13.22 1.44
N GLU A 265 -10.37 -12.73 2.22
CA GLU A 265 -11.79 -13.01 1.98
C GLU A 265 -12.46 -12.01 1.05
N ALA A 266 -12.19 -10.71 1.26
CA ALA A 266 -12.80 -9.66 0.47
C ALA A 266 -11.89 -8.43 0.34
N VAL A 267 -12.13 -7.69 -0.72
CA VAL A 267 -11.45 -6.41 -1.04
C VAL A 267 -12.51 -5.33 -1.13
N SER A 268 -12.25 -4.15 -0.56
CA SER A 268 -13.23 -3.06 -0.58
C SER A 268 -13.41 -2.49 -1.99
N GLN A 269 -14.62 -1.98 -2.23
CA GLN A 269 -15.00 -1.36 -3.49
C GLN A 269 -14.29 -0.02 -3.71
N ASN A 270 -14.09 0.75 -2.64
CA ASN A 270 -13.50 2.08 -2.72
C ASN A 270 -11.98 2.00 -2.75
N LEU A 271 -11.38 2.72 -3.71
CA LEU A 271 -9.95 2.96 -3.78
C LEU A 271 -9.61 4.29 -3.11
N GLU A 272 -8.55 4.31 -2.32
CA GLU A 272 -7.97 5.53 -1.77
C GLU A 272 -6.56 5.75 -2.36
N TYR A 273 -6.27 7.00 -2.70
CA TYR A 273 -4.91 7.40 -3.03
C TYR A 273 -4.12 7.68 -1.76
N ILE A 274 -3.12 6.87 -1.49
CA ILE A 274 -2.21 7.01 -0.35
C ILE A 274 -0.90 7.61 -0.87
N PRO A 275 -0.68 8.93 -0.66
CA PRO A 275 0.47 9.62 -1.24
C PRO A 275 1.77 9.27 -0.55
N SER A 276 2.87 9.33 -1.29
CA SER A 276 4.21 9.41 -0.72
C SER A 276 4.41 10.78 -0.09
N VAL A 277 4.59 10.84 1.24
CA VAL A 277 4.70 12.11 2.00
C VAL A 277 6.13 12.47 2.37
N GLY A 278 7.12 11.75 1.85
CA GLY A 278 8.53 12.05 2.09
C GLY A 278 8.91 13.45 1.58
N SER A 279 9.72 14.16 2.36
CA SER A 279 10.19 15.51 2.02
C SER A 279 11.70 15.67 2.15
N TYR A 280 12.43 14.55 2.23
CA TYR A 280 13.90 14.58 2.31
C TYR A 280 14.47 15.09 0.98
N GLU A 281 15.27 16.16 1.03
CA GLU A 281 15.80 16.92 -0.11
C GLU A 281 14.73 17.58 -0.99
N GLN A 282 13.67 16.90 -1.32
CA GLN A 282 12.55 17.39 -2.13
C GLN A 282 11.26 16.67 -1.79
N ARG A 283 10.12 17.26 -2.16
CA ARG A 283 8.83 16.60 -2.00
C ARG A 283 8.75 15.34 -2.88
N SER A 284 8.42 14.21 -2.25
CA SER A 284 8.11 12.99 -2.99
C SER A 284 6.85 13.16 -3.84
N ILE A 285 6.78 12.44 -4.94
CA ILE A 285 5.60 12.34 -5.82
C ILE A 285 5.14 10.90 -5.90
N GLY A 286 3.91 10.71 -6.35
CA GLY A 286 3.32 9.39 -6.44
C GLY A 286 2.77 8.90 -5.10
N GLY A 287 2.51 7.64 -5.05
CA GLY A 287 1.86 6.93 -3.96
C GLY A 287 1.20 5.67 -4.47
N SER A 288 0.38 5.05 -3.64
CA SER A 288 -0.35 3.83 -3.97
C SER A 288 -1.84 4.10 -4.09
N MET A 289 -2.48 3.47 -5.05
CA MET A 289 -3.94 3.42 -5.14
C MET A 289 -4.41 2.10 -4.54
N CYS A 290 -5.03 2.14 -3.36
CA CYS A 290 -5.33 0.94 -2.58
C CYS A 290 -6.78 0.87 -2.10
N PRO A 291 -7.40 -0.32 -2.16
CA PRO A 291 -8.59 -0.64 -1.37
C PRO A 291 -8.21 -1.09 0.03
N GLY A 292 -9.19 -1.23 0.93
CA GLY A 292 -9.02 -2.01 2.14
C GLY A 292 -9.22 -3.51 1.88
N ILE A 293 -8.77 -4.34 2.80
CA ILE A 293 -8.90 -5.80 2.71
C ILE A 293 -9.48 -6.40 3.98
N LEU A 294 -10.31 -7.43 3.82
CA LEU A 294 -10.84 -8.26 4.90
C LEU A 294 -10.12 -9.61 4.89
N LEU A 295 -9.54 -9.94 6.01
CA LEU A 295 -8.81 -11.18 6.23
C LEU A 295 -9.55 -12.07 7.22
N ASP A 296 -9.66 -13.38 6.92
CA ASP A 296 -10.16 -14.37 7.86
C ASP A 296 -9.25 -14.47 9.10
N SER A 297 -7.94 -14.36 8.90
CA SER A 297 -6.93 -14.47 9.95
C SER A 297 -5.77 -13.51 9.72
N PHE A 298 -5.38 -12.81 10.78
CA PHE A 298 -4.20 -11.95 10.88
C PHE A 298 -3.49 -12.25 12.19
N LYS A 299 -2.19 -12.55 12.13
CA LYS A 299 -1.45 -13.08 13.27
C LYS A 299 -0.75 -12.01 14.10
N LEU A 300 -1.27 -11.74 15.30
CA LEU A 300 -0.59 -10.96 16.33
C LEU A 300 0.38 -11.83 17.13
N THR A 301 1.58 -11.32 17.41
CA THR A 301 2.65 -12.08 18.06
C THR A 301 3.06 -11.54 19.43
N LEU A 302 3.00 -10.24 19.67
CA LEU A 302 3.31 -9.55 20.93
C LEU A 302 2.47 -8.30 21.08
#